data_96a36408d0a92fb66537fa98e7827087
#
_entry.id   96a36408d0a92fb66537fa98e7827087
#
_cell.length_a   1.000
_cell.length_b   1.000
_cell.length_c   1.000
_cell.angle_alpha   90.00
_cell.angle_beta   90.00
_cell.angle_gamma   90.00
#
_symmetry.space_group_name_H-M   'P 1'
#
loop_
_entity.id
_entity.type
_entity.pdbx_description
1 polymer ?
#
loop_
_entity_poly.entity_id
_entity_poly.type
_entity_poly.pdbx_seq_one_letter_code
_entity_poly.pdbx_strand_id
1 'polypeptide(L)'
;MIIQLEQTTTAKISQAISRARQKAGSSAMAFTMVVVTEDKHYKKVLQACLQAGAEHPSRIIVVVRAKGEQSVMDAEIRLGEGIPGDVVTLWLNGQQADHAASVVLPLLLPDSKVVVWWPNSSPENIADDPIGKLATRRITDAAGATDPVAAVAVRARHHAPGDTDITWTRLTPWRALLAAAVDQYGGRIRSAVVEAARDNAPAELMAAWLEARLGVEVERRTTKGPGLTAVRLVTAAGDIAIKRP
;
A
#
# COMPACT_ATOMS: atom_id res chain seq x y z
N MET A 1 -8.47 22.70 -11.02
CA MET A 1 -7.35 23.54 -11.55
C MET A 1 -6.10 22.70 -11.63
N ILE A 2 -5.42 22.65 -12.79
CA ILE A 2 -4.15 21.93 -12.99
C ILE A 2 -3.05 22.96 -13.25
N ILE A 3 -1.89 22.79 -12.60
CA ILE A 3 -0.70 23.61 -12.78
C ILE A 3 0.46 22.66 -13.13
N GLN A 4 1.13 22.88 -14.24
CA GLN A 4 2.32 22.14 -14.64
C GLN A 4 3.57 23.01 -14.47
N LEU A 5 4.63 22.42 -13.96
CA LEU A 5 5.91 23.06 -13.68
C LEU A 5 7.02 22.16 -14.25
N GLU A 6 7.68 22.62 -15.29
CA GLU A 6 8.82 21.94 -15.91
C GLU A 6 10.13 22.45 -15.30
N GLN A 7 11.13 21.57 -15.16
CA GLN A 7 12.46 21.87 -14.61
C GLN A 7 12.39 22.74 -13.33
N THR A 8 11.58 22.30 -12.39
CA THR A 8 11.17 23.10 -11.23
C THR A 8 11.99 22.79 -9.98
N THR A 9 11.65 23.45 -8.89
CA THR A 9 12.24 23.24 -7.56
C THR A 9 11.13 23.08 -6.50
N THR A 10 11.44 22.44 -5.40
CA THR A 10 10.49 22.27 -4.26
C THR A 10 9.94 23.62 -3.79
N ALA A 11 10.77 24.68 -3.76
CA ALA A 11 10.34 26.03 -3.39
C ALA A 11 9.28 26.59 -4.35
N LYS A 12 9.47 26.43 -5.68
CA LYS A 12 8.49 26.85 -6.68
C LYS A 12 7.19 26.06 -6.58
N ILE A 13 7.27 24.75 -6.32
CA ILE A 13 6.11 23.89 -6.10
C ILE A 13 5.32 24.36 -4.86
N SER A 14 5.99 24.56 -3.73
CA SER A 14 5.35 25.06 -2.48
C SER A 14 4.69 26.42 -2.69
N GLN A 15 5.34 27.33 -3.40
CA GLN A 15 4.77 28.65 -3.74
C GLN A 15 3.53 28.51 -4.64
N ALA A 16 3.56 27.63 -5.63
CA ALA A 16 2.44 27.40 -6.53
C ALA A 16 1.23 26.82 -5.77
N ILE A 17 1.46 25.86 -4.87
CA ILE A 17 0.41 25.31 -4.00
C ILE A 17 -0.20 26.41 -3.14
N SER A 18 0.61 27.24 -2.49
CA SER A 18 0.14 28.33 -1.61
C SER A 18 -0.73 29.34 -2.37
N ARG A 19 -0.26 29.77 -3.55
CA ARG A 19 -1.03 30.70 -4.42
C ARG A 19 -2.35 30.10 -4.90
N ALA A 20 -2.33 28.82 -5.27
CA ALA A 20 -3.51 28.13 -5.75
C ALA A 20 -4.56 27.96 -4.63
N ARG A 21 -4.12 27.66 -3.41
CA ARG A 21 -5.00 27.55 -2.23
C ARG A 21 -5.64 28.86 -1.83
N GLN A 22 -4.92 29.97 -1.93
CA GLN A 22 -5.49 31.30 -1.67
C GLN A 22 -6.70 31.60 -2.58
N LYS A 23 -6.71 31.05 -3.81
CA LYS A 23 -7.81 31.20 -4.78
C LYS A 23 -8.92 30.18 -4.61
N ALA A 24 -8.59 28.93 -4.24
CA ALA A 24 -9.53 27.82 -4.16
C ALA A 24 -10.23 27.68 -2.79
N GLY A 25 -9.79 28.41 -1.77
CA GLY A 25 -10.25 28.24 -0.39
C GLY A 25 -9.50 27.14 0.36
N SER A 26 -9.66 27.10 1.70
CA SER A 26 -9.03 26.08 2.54
C SER A 26 -9.89 24.82 2.60
N SER A 27 -9.33 23.66 2.28
CA SER A 27 -9.89 22.35 2.60
C SER A 27 -9.20 21.81 3.84
N ALA A 28 -9.98 21.32 4.82
CA ALA A 28 -9.42 20.60 5.95
C ALA A 28 -8.86 19.26 5.46
N MET A 29 -7.56 19.05 5.60
CA MET A 29 -6.88 17.81 5.23
C MET A 29 -6.40 17.08 6.49
N ALA A 30 -6.72 15.79 6.58
CA ALA A 30 -6.46 14.99 7.76
C ALA A 30 -5.00 14.50 7.85
N PHE A 31 -4.34 14.28 6.70
CA PHE A 31 -2.99 13.72 6.62
C PHE A 31 -2.32 14.01 5.27
N THR A 32 -1.03 13.69 5.17
CA THR A 32 -0.31 13.63 3.89
C THR A 32 -0.10 12.18 3.50
N MET A 33 -0.49 11.80 2.29
CA MET A 33 -0.15 10.51 1.68
C MET A 33 0.94 10.70 0.63
N VAL A 34 2.07 10.03 0.81
CA VAL A 34 3.17 9.98 -0.16
C VAL A 34 3.11 8.63 -0.86
N VAL A 35 3.02 8.64 -2.18
CA VAL A 35 2.93 7.41 -2.99
C VAL A 35 4.15 7.33 -3.89
N VAL A 36 4.92 6.25 -3.77
CA VAL A 36 6.13 6.04 -4.57
C VAL A 36 5.87 5.01 -5.65
N THR A 37 6.05 5.40 -6.91
CA THR A 37 5.76 4.54 -8.06
C THR A 37 6.76 4.76 -9.22
N GLU A 38 6.67 3.90 -10.21
CA GLU A 38 7.38 4.04 -11.49
C GLU A 38 6.43 4.60 -12.56
N ASP A 39 6.97 5.22 -13.60
CA ASP A 39 6.19 5.88 -14.65
C ASP A 39 5.18 4.94 -15.33
N LYS A 40 5.58 3.69 -15.62
CA LYS A 40 4.70 2.68 -16.23
C LYS A 40 3.41 2.38 -15.42
N HIS A 41 3.41 2.65 -14.11
CA HIS A 41 2.29 2.41 -13.20
C HIS A 41 1.54 3.69 -12.83
N TYR A 42 2.07 4.87 -13.17
CA TYR A 42 1.57 6.16 -12.72
C TYR A 42 0.06 6.35 -12.91
N LYS A 43 -0.45 6.11 -14.13
CA LYS A 43 -1.88 6.34 -14.43
C LYS A 43 -2.81 5.53 -13.52
N LYS A 44 -2.51 4.25 -13.30
CA LYS A 44 -3.29 3.37 -12.43
C LYS A 44 -3.18 3.78 -10.96
N VAL A 45 -1.99 4.14 -10.53
CA VAL A 45 -1.73 4.60 -9.16
C VAL A 45 -2.44 5.92 -8.89
N LEU A 46 -2.35 6.89 -9.81
CA LEU A 46 -3.06 8.16 -9.70
C LEU A 46 -4.58 7.94 -9.56
N GLN A 47 -5.17 7.09 -10.37
CA GLN A 47 -6.60 6.77 -10.27
C GLN A 47 -6.98 6.23 -8.89
N ALA A 48 -6.17 5.31 -8.32
CA ALA A 48 -6.41 4.80 -6.98
C ALA A 48 -6.25 5.90 -5.91
N CYS A 49 -5.28 6.80 -6.07
CA CYS A 49 -5.11 7.96 -5.18
C CYS A 49 -6.32 8.90 -5.22
N LEU A 50 -6.87 9.18 -6.40
CA LEU A 50 -8.04 10.02 -6.57
C LEU A 50 -9.28 9.41 -5.89
N GLN A 51 -9.46 8.10 -6.03
CA GLN A 51 -10.55 7.38 -5.35
C GLN A 51 -10.39 7.42 -3.82
N ALA A 52 -9.19 7.16 -3.30
CA ALA A 52 -8.92 7.23 -1.86
C ALA A 52 -9.10 8.66 -1.31
N GLY A 53 -8.68 9.68 -2.06
CA GLY A 53 -8.84 11.09 -1.69
C GLY A 53 -10.29 11.55 -1.61
N ALA A 54 -11.19 10.95 -2.37
CA ALA A 54 -12.63 11.23 -2.30
C ALA A 54 -13.23 10.82 -0.95
N GLU A 55 -12.74 9.71 -0.37
CA GLU A 55 -13.19 9.21 0.94
C GLU A 55 -12.49 9.95 2.11
N HIS A 56 -11.23 10.34 1.91
CA HIS A 56 -10.38 10.90 2.96
C HIS A 56 -9.64 12.15 2.46
N PRO A 57 -10.15 13.37 2.74
CA PRO A 57 -9.48 14.61 2.36
C PRO A 57 -8.03 14.65 2.84
N SER A 58 -7.08 14.73 1.91
CA SER A 58 -5.66 14.62 2.21
C SER A 58 -4.81 15.34 1.17
N ARG A 59 -3.56 15.66 1.52
CA ARG A 59 -2.55 15.98 0.53
C ARG A 59 -1.95 14.68 0.00
N ILE A 60 -2.05 14.45 -1.30
CA ILE A 60 -1.44 13.30 -1.96
C ILE A 60 -0.22 13.77 -2.74
N ILE A 61 0.95 13.20 -2.45
CA ILE A 61 2.20 13.47 -3.15
C ILE A 61 2.59 12.18 -3.87
N VAL A 62 2.46 12.16 -5.20
CA VAL A 62 2.88 11.02 -6.03
C VAL A 62 4.31 11.25 -6.49
N VAL A 63 5.23 10.43 -6.03
CA VAL A 63 6.63 10.42 -6.44
C VAL A 63 6.81 9.39 -7.53
N VAL A 64 6.98 9.86 -8.77
CA VAL A 64 7.29 9.02 -9.92
C VAL A 64 8.79 8.99 -10.10
N ARG A 65 9.41 7.84 -9.83
CA ARG A 65 10.83 7.64 -10.07
C ARG A 65 11.06 7.23 -11.52
N ALA A 66 11.74 8.06 -12.27
CA ALA A 66 12.15 7.75 -13.63
C ALA A 66 13.66 7.49 -13.68
N LYS A 67 14.07 6.64 -14.62
CA LYS A 67 15.47 6.37 -14.90
C LYS A 67 15.96 7.36 -15.97
N GLY A 68 16.92 8.20 -15.65
CA GLY A 68 17.54 9.14 -16.57
C GLY A 68 18.85 9.66 -16.02
N GLU A 69 19.76 10.10 -16.89
CA GLU A 69 21.07 10.65 -16.49
C GLU A 69 20.97 12.10 -16.03
N GLN A 70 19.98 12.84 -16.55
CA GLN A 70 19.78 14.23 -16.17
C GLN A 70 19.05 14.36 -14.85
N SER A 71 19.58 15.15 -13.94
CA SER A 71 18.97 15.45 -12.64
C SER A 71 17.94 16.57 -12.78
N VAL A 72 16.73 16.20 -13.20
CA VAL A 72 15.61 17.14 -13.39
C VAL A 72 14.38 16.71 -12.61
N MET A 73 13.59 17.69 -12.22
CA MET A 73 12.32 17.51 -11.54
C MET A 73 11.23 18.29 -12.29
N ASP A 74 10.16 17.58 -12.67
CA ASP A 74 8.92 18.17 -13.14
C ASP A 74 7.81 17.93 -12.11
N ALA A 75 6.80 18.79 -12.10
CA ALA A 75 5.69 18.65 -11.18
C ALA A 75 4.34 19.02 -11.81
N GLU A 76 3.30 18.33 -11.39
CA GLU A 76 1.93 18.68 -11.68
C GLU A 76 1.16 18.82 -10.37
N ILE A 77 0.42 19.91 -10.22
CA ILE A 77 -0.40 20.21 -9.05
C ILE A 77 -1.85 20.24 -9.49
N ARG A 78 -2.69 19.42 -8.84
CA ARG A 78 -4.15 19.37 -9.05
C ARG A 78 -4.85 19.79 -7.76
N LEU A 79 -5.76 20.75 -7.88
CA LEU A 79 -6.51 21.32 -6.76
C LEU A 79 -7.98 21.44 -7.14
N GLY A 80 -8.89 21.03 -6.27
CA GLY A 80 -10.32 21.28 -6.39
C GLY A 80 -11.05 20.56 -7.53
N GLU A 81 -10.46 19.61 -8.21
CA GLU A 81 -11.09 18.83 -9.30
C GLU A 81 -11.82 17.59 -8.76
N GLY A 82 -12.91 17.80 -8.03
CA GLY A 82 -13.70 16.70 -7.48
C GLY A 82 -13.00 15.89 -6.36
N ILE A 83 -11.84 16.38 -5.91
CA ILE A 83 -11.06 15.76 -4.84
C ILE A 83 -11.00 16.73 -3.68
N PRO A 84 -11.50 16.38 -2.51
CA PRO A 84 -11.29 17.19 -1.32
C PRO A 84 -9.84 17.08 -0.85
N GLY A 85 -8.96 17.91 -1.37
CA GLY A 85 -7.53 17.92 -1.03
C GLY A 85 -6.65 18.44 -2.18
N ASP A 86 -5.36 18.14 -2.10
CA ASP A 86 -4.38 18.47 -3.15
C ASP A 86 -3.74 17.19 -3.68
N VAL A 87 -3.50 17.12 -4.97
CA VAL A 87 -2.62 16.09 -5.57
C VAL A 87 -1.42 16.77 -6.21
N VAL A 88 -0.23 16.39 -5.78
CA VAL A 88 1.05 16.85 -6.30
C VAL A 88 1.77 15.66 -6.89
N THR A 89 2.00 15.63 -8.19
CA THR A 89 2.83 14.62 -8.82
C THR A 89 4.22 15.20 -9.08
N LEU A 90 5.25 14.43 -8.71
CA LEU A 90 6.66 14.76 -8.85
C LEU A 90 7.30 13.71 -9.77
N TRP A 91 7.79 14.10 -10.93
CA TRP A 91 8.64 13.25 -11.76
C TRP A 91 10.10 13.55 -11.43
N LEU A 92 10.77 12.61 -10.80
CA LEU A 92 12.15 12.74 -10.32
C LEU A 92 13.07 11.89 -11.17
N ASN A 93 14.06 12.52 -11.79
CA ASN A 93 15.06 11.88 -12.63
C ASN A 93 16.48 12.00 -12.03
N GLY A 94 17.35 11.04 -12.34
CA GLY A 94 18.75 11.05 -11.89
C GLY A 94 18.88 11.21 -10.37
N GLN A 95 19.79 12.04 -9.91
CA GLN A 95 20.05 12.28 -8.48
C GLN A 95 18.83 12.80 -7.71
N GLN A 96 17.86 13.45 -8.36
CA GLN A 96 16.63 13.87 -7.70
C GLN A 96 15.80 12.68 -7.22
N ALA A 97 15.83 11.56 -7.93
CA ALA A 97 15.14 10.34 -7.52
C ALA A 97 15.79 9.70 -6.26
N ASP A 98 17.11 9.82 -6.12
CA ASP A 98 17.85 9.31 -4.94
C ASP A 98 17.60 10.18 -3.70
N HIS A 99 17.36 11.48 -3.90
CA HIS A 99 17.08 12.45 -2.83
C HIS A 99 15.58 12.76 -2.65
N ALA A 100 14.70 11.87 -3.10
CA ALA A 100 13.25 12.08 -3.10
C ALA A 100 12.68 12.48 -1.72
N ALA A 101 13.23 11.96 -0.63
CA ALA A 101 12.80 12.35 0.73
C ALA A 101 13.02 13.85 1.01
N SER A 102 14.15 14.41 0.56
CA SER A 102 14.45 15.85 0.71
C SER A 102 13.53 16.72 -0.14
N VAL A 103 13.07 16.21 -1.29
CA VAL A 103 12.08 16.90 -2.15
C VAL A 103 10.69 16.87 -1.52
N VAL A 104 10.30 15.74 -0.93
CA VAL A 104 8.98 15.52 -0.34
C VAL A 104 8.80 16.29 0.97
N LEU A 105 9.82 16.28 1.84
CA LEU A 105 9.74 16.82 3.20
C LEU A 105 9.14 18.24 3.28
N PRO A 106 9.58 19.24 2.49
CA PRO A 106 9.00 20.59 2.55
C PRO A 106 7.56 20.70 1.99
N LEU A 107 7.07 19.67 1.34
CA LEU A 107 5.71 19.63 0.77
C LEU A 107 4.70 18.95 1.70
N LEU A 108 5.15 18.33 2.80
CA LEU A 108 4.26 17.74 3.80
C LEU A 108 3.40 18.80 4.46
N LEU A 109 2.22 18.41 4.92
CA LEU A 109 1.39 19.29 5.75
C LEU A 109 2.02 19.39 7.15
N PRO A 110 2.20 20.60 7.68
CA PRO A 110 2.67 20.79 9.05
C PRO A 110 1.78 20.04 10.05
N ASP A 111 2.38 19.48 11.08
CA ASP A 111 1.70 18.82 12.21
C ASP A 111 0.70 17.72 11.82
N SER A 112 0.77 17.20 10.59
CA SER A 112 -0.09 16.14 10.11
C SER A 112 0.62 14.79 10.09
N LYS A 113 -0.17 13.70 10.21
CA LYS A 113 0.35 12.35 10.04
C LYS A 113 0.77 12.14 8.58
N VAL A 114 1.86 11.41 8.39
CA VAL A 114 2.36 11.02 7.07
C VAL A 114 2.15 9.53 6.87
N VAL A 115 1.52 9.19 5.76
CA VAL A 115 1.36 7.81 5.28
C VAL A 115 2.18 7.66 4.01
N VAL A 116 3.03 6.64 3.93
CA VAL A 116 3.77 6.33 2.70
C VAL A 116 3.26 5.02 2.13
N TRP A 117 2.97 5.00 0.84
CA TRP A 117 2.47 3.83 0.12
C TRP A 117 3.35 3.48 -1.08
N TRP A 118 3.75 2.22 -1.16
CA TRP A 118 4.42 1.59 -2.31
C TRP A 118 3.47 0.56 -2.93
N PRO A 119 2.73 0.92 -3.99
CA PRO A 119 1.73 0.03 -4.61
C PRO A 119 2.31 -1.15 -5.37
N ASN A 120 3.56 -1.10 -5.76
CA ASN A 120 4.22 -2.10 -6.59
C ASN A 120 5.57 -2.52 -5.99
N SER A 121 6.65 -1.87 -6.46
CA SER A 121 8.01 -2.07 -5.95
C SER A 121 8.22 -1.28 -4.69
N SER A 122 8.77 -1.90 -3.65
CA SER A 122 9.13 -1.21 -2.40
C SER A 122 10.57 -1.54 -1.99
N PRO A 123 11.23 -0.67 -1.21
CA PRO A 123 12.52 -0.99 -0.61
C PRO A 123 12.45 -2.27 0.22
N GLU A 124 13.57 -2.96 0.39
CA GLU A 124 13.66 -4.16 1.22
C GLU A 124 13.30 -3.88 2.68
N ASN A 125 13.87 -2.84 3.26
CA ASN A 125 13.51 -2.31 4.58
C ASN A 125 12.81 -0.95 4.43
N ILE A 126 11.49 -0.95 4.46
CA ILE A 126 10.69 0.27 4.26
C ILE A 126 10.78 1.24 5.44
N ALA A 127 11.11 0.76 6.64
CA ALA A 127 11.26 1.61 7.82
C ALA A 127 12.58 2.38 7.80
N ASP A 128 13.62 1.85 7.15
CA ASP A 128 14.92 2.50 6.99
C ASP A 128 15.04 3.32 5.71
N ASP A 129 14.12 3.15 4.76
CA ASP A 129 14.06 3.98 3.55
C ASP A 129 13.92 5.47 3.92
N PRO A 130 14.63 6.39 3.25
CA PRO A 130 14.55 7.82 3.57
C PRO A 130 13.13 8.41 3.50
N ILE A 131 12.29 7.98 2.53
CA ILE A 131 10.86 8.38 2.48
C ILE A 131 10.09 7.68 3.59
N GLY A 132 10.38 6.39 3.85
CA GLY A 132 9.76 5.61 4.90
C GLY A 132 9.95 6.19 6.30
N LYS A 133 11.11 6.81 6.56
CA LYS A 133 11.41 7.53 7.83
C LYS A 133 10.55 8.78 8.06
N LEU A 134 9.96 9.34 7.02
CA LEU A 134 9.01 10.45 7.14
C LEU A 134 7.64 10.00 7.63
N ALA A 135 7.34 8.70 7.57
CA ALA A 135 6.01 8.15 7.75
C ALA A 135 5.72 7.70 9.18
N THR A 136 4.51 7.96 9.64
CA THR A 136 3.91 7.28 10.81
C THR A 136 3.30 5.94 10.43
N ARG A 137 2.91 5.75 9.17
CA ARG A 137 2.39 4.51 8.58
C ARG A 137 3.02 4.25 7.23
N ARG A 138 3.46 3.03 7.00
CA ARG A 138 4.07 2.56 5.76
C ARG A 138 3.23 1.41 5.20
N ILE A 139 2.83 1.55 3.95
CA ILE A 139 1.92 0.61 3.29
C ILE A 139 2.63 0.02 2.07
N THR A 140 2.60 -1.30 1.95
CA THR A 140 3.08 -2.05 0.78
C THR A 140 1.94 -2.90 0.19
N ASP A 141 2.16 -3.44 -1.00
CA ASP A 141 1.28 -4.42 -1.63
C ASP A 141 2.13 -5.55 -2.22
N ALA A 142 2.42 -6.55 -1.41
CA ALA A 142 3.21 -7.70 -1.85
C ALA A 142 2.54 -8.48 -3.00
N ALA A 143 1.21 -8.48 -3.07
CA ALA A 143 0.49 -9.13 -4.17
C ALA A 143 0.70 -8.45 -5.53
N GLY A 144 1.13 -7.18 -5.53
CA GLY A 144 1.51 -6.43 -6.73
C GLY A 144 2.98 -6.57 -7.13
N ALA A 145 3.80 -7.26 -6.34
CA ALA A 145 5.22 -7.48 -6.62
C ALA A 145 5.43 -8.53 -7.74
N THR A 146 6.61 -8.51 -8.35
CA THR A 146 7.00 -9.51 -9.38
C THR A 146 7.04 -10.93 -8.81
N ASP A 147 7.52 -11.08 -7.57
CA ASP A 147 7.45 -12.30 -6.78
C ASP A 147 6.68 -12.01 -5.48
N PRO A 148 5.37 -12.28 -5.45
CA PRO A 148 4.53 -11.96 -4.30
C PRO A 148 4.90 -12.69 -3.01
N VAL A 149 5.32 -13.95 -3.12
CA VAL A 149 5.67 -14.79 -1.95
C VAL A 149 6.99 -14.31 -1.34
N ALA A 150 7.99 -14.08 -2.16
CA ALA A 150 9.27 -13.51 -1.69
C ALA A 150 9.05 -12.11 -1.06
N ALA A 151 8.20 -11.29 -1.67
CA ALA A 151 7.88 -9.97 -1.13
C ALA A 151 7.26 -10.04 0.28
N VAL A 152 6.30 -10.93 0.53
CA VAL A 152 5.74 -11.16 1.88
C VAL A 152 6.81 -11.59 2.87
N ALA A 153 7.69 -12.52 2.47
CA ALA A 153 8.77 -12.99 3.32
C ALA A 153 9.75 -11.86 3.69
N VAL A 154 10.07 -10.98 2.74
CA VAL A 154 10.89 -9.77 2.99
C VAL A 154 10.18 -8.83 3.97
N ARG A 155 8.87 -8.56 3.76
CA ARG A 155 8.08 -7.71 4.69
C ARG A 155 8.05 -8.27 6.10
N ALA A 156 7.92 -9.59 6.25
CA ALA A 156 7.91 -10.24 7.55
C ALA A 156 9.26 -10.10 8.30
N ARG A 157 10.39 -10.25 7.58
CA ARG A 157 11.73 -10.11 8.17
C ARG A 157 12.06 -8.70 8.64
N HIS A 158 11.58 -7.68 7.92
CA HIS A 158 11.87 -6.26 8.17
C HIS A 158 10.70 -5.50 8.77
N HIS A 159 9.73 -6.21 9.35
CA HIS A 159 8.54 -5.58 9.92
C HIS A 159 8.88 -4.66 11.09
N ALA A 160 8.43 -3.43 11.01
CA ALA A 160 8.55 -2.43 12.06
C ALA A 160 7.16 -1.87 12.44
N PRO A 161 7.01 -1.32 13.65
CA PRO A 161 5.76 -0.66 14.06
C PRO A 161 5.32 0.41 13.06
N GLY A 162 4.08 0.35 12.62
CA GLY A 162 3.52 1.22 11.58
C GLY A 162 3.53 0.64 10.17
N ASP A 163 4.12 -0.53 9.96
CA ASP A 163 4.09 -1.23 8.68
C ASP A 163 2.79 -2.00 8.48
N THR A 164 2.30 -2.01 7.26
CA THR A 164 1.11 -2.76 6.84
C THR A 164 1.26 -3.17 5.38
N ASP A 165 0.87 -4.40 5.06
CA ASP A 165 0.75 -4.85 3.68
C ASP A 165 -0.73 -5.03 3.30
N ILE A 166 -1.14 -4.50 2.15
CA ILE A 166 -2.53 -4.60 1.66
C ILE A 166 -2.95 -6.07 1.45
N THR A 167 -2.01 -6.97 1.19
CA THR A 167 -2.28 -8.40 1.12
C THR A 167 -2.96 -8.91 2.38
N TRP A 168 -2.55 -8.42 3.56
CA TRP A 168 -3.21 -8.73 4.83
C TRP A 168 -4.65 -8.23 4.90
N THR A 169 -4.92 -7.03 4.40
CA THR A 169 -6.26 -6.44 4.36
C THR A 169 -7.21 -7.26 3.48
N ARG A 170 -6.72 -7.80 2.36
CA ARG A 170 -7.50 -8.67 1.47
C ARG A 170 -7.96 -9.97 2.14
N LEU A 171 -7.31 -10.40 3.20
CA LEU A 171 -7.69 -11.58 3.98
C LEU A 171 -8.78 -11.31 5.03
N THR A 172 -9.15 -10.06 5.26
CA THR A 172 -10.13 -9.72 6.31
C THR A 172 -11.45 -10.47 6.20
N PRO A 173 -12.10 -10.59 5.02
CA PRO A 173 -13.33 -11.36 4.89
C PRO A 173 -13.15 -12.85 5.21
N TRP A 174 -12.05 -13.45 4.74
CA TRP A 174 -11.72 -14.85 5.01
C TRP A 174 -11.50 -15.10 6.51
N ARG A 175 -10.73 -14.24 7.16
CA ARG A 175 -10.46 -14.34 8.59
C ARG A 175 -11.72 -14.20 9.44
N ALA A 176 -12.62 -13.28 9.07
CA ALA A 176 -13.90 -13.10 9.74
C ALA A 176 -14.78 -14.34 9.62
N LEU A 177 -14.91 -14.92 8.41
CA LEU A 177 -15.69 -16.15 8.18
C LEU A 177 -15.11 -17.35 8.93
N LEU A 178 -13.78 -17.51 8.91
CA LEU A 178 -13.11 -18.59 9.64
C LEU A 178 -13.27 -18.46 11.16
N ALA A 179 -13.13 -17.26 11.70
CA ALA A 179 -13.35 -17.01 13.12
C ALA A 179 -14.78 -17.35 13.54
N ALA A 180 -15.78 -16.89 12.77
CA ALA A 180 -17.19 -17.22 13.03
C ALA A 180 -17.47 -18.74 12.95
N ALA A 181 -16.87 -19.43 11.97
CA ALA A 181 -17.04 -20.87 11.83
C ALA A 181 -16.42 -21.67 13.01
N VAL A 182 -15.26 -21.24 13.50
CA VAL A 182 -14.61 -21.84 14.69
C VAL A 182 -15.43 -21.60 15.95
N ASP A 183 -15.95 -20.39 16.12
CA ASP A 183 -16.83 -20.03 17.24
C ASP A 183 -18.10 -20.89 17.27
N GLN A 184 -18.75 -21.10 16.13
CA GLN A 184 -19.94 -21.93 16.02
C GLN A 184 -19.66 -23.42 16.28
N TYR A 185 -18.48 -23.89 15.85
CA TYR A 185 -18.12 -25.30 16.07
C TYR A 185 -17.81 -25.59 17.53
N GLY A 186 -17.14 -24.70 18.24
CA GLY A 186 -16.79 -24.80 19.66
C GLY A 186 -15.86 -25.97 20.03
N GLY A 187 -15.36 -26.71 19.04
CA GLY A 187 -14.49 -27.86 19.23
C GLY A 187 -13.04 -27.59 18.77
N ARG A 188 -12.18 -28.59 18.99
CA ARG A 188 -10.77 -28.51 18.69
C ARG A 188 -10.51 -28.71 17.17
N ILE A 189 -9.80 -27.79 16.55
CA ILE A 189 -9.23 -27.94 15.20
C ILE A 189 -7.97 -28.80 15.31
N ARG A 190 -7.79 -29.77 14.41
CA ARG A 190 -6.66 -30.70 14.36
C ARG A 190 -5.57 -30.27 13.39
N SER A 191 -5.98 -29.79 12.22
CA SER A 191 -5.11 -29.26 11.16
C SER A 191 -5.92 -28.34 10.26
N ALA A 192 -5.24 -27.65 9.35
CA ALA A 192 -5.89 -26.83 8.33
C ALA A 192 -5.24 -27.04 6.95
N VAL A 193 -6.01 -26.74 5.89
CA VAL A 193 -5.53 -26.76 4.52
C VAL A 193 -5.89 -25.43 3.87
N VAL A 194 -4.91 -24.76 3.26
CA VAL A 194 -5.09 -23.53 2.51
C VAL A 194 -4.87 -23.83 1.02
N GLU A 195 -5.93 -23.72 0.24
CA GLU A 195 -5.95 -23.99 -1.20
C GLU A 195 -5.89 -22.68 -2.00
N ALA A 196 -4.91 -22.54 -2.88
CA ALA A 196 -4.73 -21.32 -3.68
C ALA A 196 -3.96 -21.58 -4.98
N ALA A 197 -3.95 -20.59 -5.87
CA ALA A 197 -3.02 -20.57 -6.98
C ALA A 197 -1.57 -20.65 -6.49
N ARG A 198 -0.66 -21.07 -7.37
CA ARG A 198 0.78 -21.00 -7.10
C ARG A 198 1.18 -19.53 -6.87
N ASP A 199 2.23 -19.28 -6.11
CA ASP A 199 2.82 -17.96 -5.86
C ASP A 199 1.82 -16.92 -5.31
N ASN A 200 0.94 -17.39 -4.40
CA ASN A 200 -0.13 -16.59 -3.83
C ASN A 200 0.23 -16.05 -2.43
N ALA A 201 0.68 -14.81 -2.36
CA ALA A 201 1.04 -14.13 -1.11
C ALA A 201 -0.09 -14.11 -0.05
N PRO A 202 -1.38 -13.85 -0.40
CA PRO A 202 -2.47 -13.97 0.55
C PRO A 202 -2.56 -15.35 1.20
N ALA A 203 -2.30 -16.42 0.46
CA ALA A 203 -2.39 -17.76 0.99
C ALA A 203 -1.24 -18.10 1.95
N GLU A 204 -0.04 -17.58 1.73
CA GLU A 204 1.07 -17.71 2.69
C GLU A 204 0.75 -17.01 4.02
N LEU A 205 0.23 -15.77 3.94
CA LEU A 205 -0.22 -15.04 5.14
C LEU A 205 -1.39 -15.74 5.84
N MET A 206 -2.32 -16.35 5.09
CA MET A 206 -3.42 -17.12 5.66
C MET A 206 -2.93 -18.36 6.41
N ALA A 207 -1.99 -19.11 5.82
CA ALA A 207 -1.40 -20.28 6.47
C ALA A 207 -0.68 -19.89 7.76
N ALA A 208 0.21 -18.92 7.70
CA ALA A 208 0.92 -18.42 8.87
C ALA A 208 -0.02 -17.89 9.98
N TRP A 209 -1.11 -17.22 9.59
CA TRP A 209 -2.11 -16.76 10.54
C TRP A 209 -2.85 -17.91 11.23
N LEU A 210 -3.24 -18.94 10.49
CA LEU A 210 -3.89 -20.12 11.04
C LEU A 210 -2.95 -20.90 11.98
N GLU A 211 -1.70 -21.11 11.60
CA GLU A 211 -0.68 -21.72 12.46
C GLU A 211 -0.53 -20.95 13.78
N ALA A 212 -0.35 -19.64 13.70
CA ALA A 212 -0.17 -18.78 14.85
C ALA A 212 -1.40 -18.71 15.78
N ARG A 213 -2.63 -18.83 15.23
CA ARG A 213 -3.86 -18.69 16.01
C ARG A 213 -4.40 -20.01 16.56
N LEU A 214 -4.23 -21.09 15.82
CA LEU A 214 -4.79 -22.39 16.17
C LEU A 214 -3.74 -23.33 16.77
N GLY A 215 -2.43 -23.07 16.57
CA GLY A 215 -1.34 -23.93 17.01
C GLY A 215 -1.37 -25.30 16.33
N VAL A 216 -1.78 -25.36 15.05
CA VAL A 216 -1.93 -26.59 14.27
C VAL A 216 -1.07 -26.54 13.03
N GLU A 217 -0.76 -27.69 12.45
CA GLU A 217 -0.12 -27.78 11.13
C GLU A 217 -1.06 -27.30 10.03
N VAL A 218 -0.54 -26.53 9.07
CA VAL A 218 -1.30 -26.00 7.94
C VAL A 218 -0.66 -26.43 6.63
N GLU A 219 -1.37 -27.28 5.88
CA GLU A 219 -0.98 -27.70 4.54
C GLU A 219 -1.28 -26.60 3.51
N ARG A 220 -0.28 -26.27 2.68
CA ARG A 220 -0.48 -25.45 1.48
C ARG A 220 -0.72 -26.33 0.27
N ARG A 221 -1.89 -26.16 -0.38
CA ARG A 221 -2.27 -26.93 -1.58
C ARG A 221 -2.46 -26.03 -2.79
N THR A 222 -1.73 -26.32 -3.87
CA THR A 222 -1.84 -25.56 -5.13
C THR A 222 -3.08 -26.00 -5.90
N THR A 223 -3.86 -25.03 -6.37
CA THR A 223 -5.06 -25.23 -7.21
C THR A 223 -4.97 -24.41 -8.50
N LYS A 224 -5.81 -24.73 -9.48
CA LYS A 224 -5.87 -24.00 -10.77
C LYS A 224 -6.69 -22.71 -10.72
N GLY A 225 -7.42 -22.46 -9.65
CA GLY A 225 -8.25 -21.26 -9.51
C GLY A 225 -7.42 -20.00 -9.23
N PRO A 226 -7.95 -18.80 -9.50
CA PRO A 226 -7.26 -17.56 -9.22
C PRO A 226 -7.26 -17.25 -7.71
N GLY A 227 -6.11 -16.86 -7.18
CA GLY A 227 -5.97 -16.42 -5.79
C GLY A 227 -6.20 -17.51 -4.76
N LEU A 228 -6.72 -17.14 -3.59
CA LEU A 228 -7.13 -18.06 -2.53
C LEU A 228 -8.49 -18.69 -2.93
N THR A 229 -8.56 -20.01 -3.00
CA THR A 229 -9.75 -20.76 -3.50
C THR A 229 -10.56 -21.39 -2.38
N ALA A 230 -9.88 -21.95 -1.35
CA ALA A 230 -10.56 -22.52 -0.20
C ALA A 230 -9.65 -22.51 1.04
N VAL A 231 -10.28 -22.50 2.21
CA VAL A 231 -9.65 -22.85 3.48
C VAL A 231 -10.50 -23.92 4.13
N ARG A 232 -9.85 -24.99 4.57
CA ARG A 232 -10.49 -26.14 5.23
C ARG A 232 -9.87 -26.33 6.61
N LEU A 233 -10.71 -26.41 7.64
CA LEU A 233 -10.33 -26.74 9.00
C LEU A 233 -10.75 -28.18 9.27
N VAL A 234 -9.79 -29.03 9.60
CA VAL A 234 -10.03 -30.46 9.90
C VAL A 234 -10.41 -30.61 11.35
N THR A 235 -11.54 -31.25 11.61
CA THR A 235 -12.07 -31.48 12.97
C THR A 235 -12.39 -32.95 13.20
N ALA A 236 -12.73 -33.31 14.44
CA ALA A 236 -13.17 -34.65 14.75
C ALA A 236 -14.59 -35.00 14.22
N ALA A 237 -15.41 -33.97 14.01
CA ALA A 237 -16.81 -34.13 13.57
C ALA A 237 -17.00 -33.94 12.05
N GLY A 238 -15.91 -33.71 11.31
CA GLY A 238 -15.93 -33.42 9.88
C GLY A 238 -15.23 -32.09 9.58
N ASP A 239 -15.05 -31.79 8.30
CA ASP A 239 -14.33 -30.59 7.87
C ASP A 239 -15.22 -29.36 7.80
N ILE A 240 -14.72 -28.25 8.28
CA ILE A 240 -15.30 -26.92 8.05
C ILE A 240 -14.60 -26.34 6.82
N ALA A 241 -15.31 -26.12 5.73
CA ALA A 241 -14.73 -25.61 4.50
C ALA A 241 -15.37 -24.28 4.06
N ILE A 242 -14.54 -23.24 3.94
CA ILE A 242 -14.91 -21.98 3.30
C ILE A 242 -14.31 -21.96 1.92
N LYS A 243 -15.13 -21.78 0.90
CA LYS A 243 -14.74 -21.77 -0.49
C LYS A 243 -15.11 -20.44 -1.13
N ARG A 244 -14.29 -20.02 -2.08
CA ARG A 244 -14.63 -18.90 -2.96
C ARG A 244 -15.77 -19.36 -3.88
N PRO A 245 -16.83 -18.53 -4.04
CA PRO A 245 -17.91 -18.81 -4.99
C PRO A 245 -17.41 -18.76 -6.45
#